data_1694f1db801cd548c41054c80e3c053f
#
_entry.id   1694f1db801cd548c41054c80e3c053f
#
_cell.length_a   1.000
_cell.length_b   1.000
_cell.length_c   1.000
_cell.angle_alpha   90.00
_cell.angle_beta   90.00
_cell.angle_gamma   90.00
#
_symmetry.space_group_name_H-M   'P 1'
#
loop_
_entity.id
_entity.type
_entity.pdbx_description
1 polymer ?
#
loop_
_entity_poly.entity_id
_entity_poly.type
_entity_poly.pdbx_seq_one_letter_code
_entity_poly.pdbx_strand_id
1 'polypeptide(L)'
;MPDSAFSPEKAFSGVPTVHFFQKKSFRESRQCIFPRKSPFGGAEDLFLKENSRWGTYLYHNNPPNIFPLKIVYLPIKMFLCIRKKWTVMNINRRDFIKSGGMLVLGSLVAPSFLASCTSPEATKAAGIAFGMNHFKVSESDLKKVLAAALEKGGDYADLFFEHTLNNGIQLQDGAVNNAQSNIDFGMGVRVLSGDQTGYAYVENITLDEMLKAARTAARIADSNNTNKNVAALTEVKPNGSYYDVQAPWESFTVKDKMPYLQKLNDKIFALDKRVHKVRAFLSDSTSHIFFCNTEGQMYYDYRPMCSLSAVCIMEDNGRIENSYASRSYRMGTEFLTDELLDTLAKEAVEKTSILFQAIKPKGGEMPVVMGAGGSGILLHEAIGHAFEADFNRKKTSIFSDLLNKKVCDEHINVVDDGTIPFNRGSVNIDDEGIEGQKTYIVHEGILTSYLHDRISAKHYGIQSTGNGRRENFRQIPIPRMRATYMEAGNVTEEEIIASVKNGIYASSFTNGQVQIGAGDFTFFVKDGYLIENGKLTQPIKDINIIGNGPKALADITMVGNNYKMDDGTWTCGKDGQSCPVTCGMPSALVSKLTVGGEN
;
A
#
# COMPACT_ATOMS: atom_id res chain seq x y z
N MET A 1 -30.00 52.44 -36.62
CA MET A 1 -30.00 52.22 -38.09
C MET A 1 -28.57 52.13 -38.56
N PRO A 2 -28.21 51.19 -39.43
CA PRO A 2 -28.84 49.91 -39.73
C PRO A 2 -27.96 48.69 -39.47
N ASP A 3 -28.65 47.59 -39.35
CA ASP A 3 -28.40 46.24 -39.73
C ASP A 3 -27.29 45.92 -40.73
N SER A 4 -26.56 44.82 -40.49
CA SER A 4 -26.44 43.79 -41.49
C SER A 4 -25.94 42.49 -40.88
N ALA A 5 -26.80 41.49 -40.97
CA ALA A 5 -26.50 40.07 -40.81
C ALA A 5 -25.51 39.59 -41.90
N PHE A 6 -24.66 38.65 -41.54
CA PHE A 6 -24.15 37.64 -42.47
C PHE A 6 -23.89 36.30 -41.73
N SER A 7 -24.53 35.32 -42.26
CA SER A 7 -24.47 33.88 -41.95
C SER A 7 -23.37 33.21 -42.83
N PRO A 8 -23.15 31.86 -42.75
CA PRO A 8 -21.84 31.25 -42.44
C PRO A 8 -21.14 30.66 -43.65
N GLU A 9 -20.09 29.92 -43.36
CA GLU A 9 -19.27 29.07 -44.25
C GLU A 9 -17.97 29.69 -44.73
N LYS A 10 -16.92 29.27 -44.08
CA LYS A 10 -15.76 28.67 -44.77
C LYS A 10 -14.88 27.92 -43.77
N ALA A 11 -14.74 26.63 -44.07
CA ALA A 11 -13.85 25.69 -43.44
C ALA A 11 -12.40 26.19 -43.40
N PHE A 12 -11.75 26.07 -42.24
CA PHE A 12 -10.32 25.95 -42.11
C PHE A 12 -10.00 24.55 -41.56
N SER A 13 -9.55 23.70 -42.49
CA SER A 13 -8.83 22.48 -42.23
C SER A 13 -7.49 22.81 -41.59
N GLY A 14 -7.17 22.22 -40.47
CA GLY A 14 -5.86 22.35 -39.86
C GLY A 14 -5.82 22.10 -38.33
N VAL A 15 -6.53 21.10 -37.87
CA VAL A 15 -6.28 20.56 -36.53
C VAL A 15 -5.44 19.29 -36.70
N PRO A 16 -4.23 19.21 -36.16
CA PRO A 16 -3.49 17.96 -36.17
C PRO A 16 -4.25 16.97 -35.29
N THR A 17 -4.69 15.89 -35.90
CA THR A 17 -5.25 14.73 -35.27
C THR A 17 -4.23 14.21 -34.27
N VAL A 18 -4.49 14.41 -32.98
CA VAL A 18 -3.78 13.72 -31.92
C VAL A 18 -4.20 12.26 -32.02
N HIS A 19 -3.35 11.46 -32.63
CA HIS A 19 -3.45 10.02 -32.53
C HIS A 19 -3.27 9.68 -31.05
N PHE A 20 -4.37 9.33 -30.40
CA PHE A 20 -4.33 8.53 -29.19
C PHE A 20 -3.55 7.26 -29.53
N PHE A 21 -2.31 7.20 -29.11
CA PHE A 21 -1.61 5.94 -28.97
C PHE A 21 -2.38 5.15 -27.90
N GLN A 22 -3.36 4.36 -28.34
CA GLN A 22 -3.78 3.22 -27.59
C GLN A 22 -2.52 2.45 -27.20
N LYS A 23 -2.30 2.29 -25.91
CA LYS A 23 -1.28 1.42 -25.37
C LYS A 23 -1.35 0.04 -26.03
N LYS A 24 -0.59 -0.16 -27.07
CA LYS A 24 -0.02 -1.45 -27.39
C LYS A 24 1.10 -1.69 -26.41
N SER A 25 0.74 -1.83 -25.15
CA SER A 25 1.65 -2.30 -24.14
C SER A 25 1.29 -3.74 -23.85
N PHE A 26 2.28 -4.57 -24.08
CA PHE A 26 2.36 -5.94 -23.60
C PHE A 26 1.33 -6.93 -24.17
N ARG A 27 1.42 -7.16 -25.47
CA ARG A 27 1.25 -8.49 -26.05
C ARG A 27 2.59 -8.98 -26.60
N GLU A 28 3.56 -9.15 -25.73
CA GLU A 28 4.58 -10.17 -25.94
C GLU A 28 4.20 -11.35 -25.06
N SER A 29 3.42 -12.23 -25.62
CA SER A 29 3.26 -13.58 -25.15
C SER A 29 4.64 -14.23 -25.06
N ARG A 30 5.17 -14.43 -23.86
CA ARG A 30 6.24 -15.38 -23.66
C ARG A 30 5.69 -16.75 -23.99
N GLN A 31 5.94 -17.19 -25.23
CA GLN A 31 5.85 -18.59 -25.59
C GLN A 31 6.96 -19.33 -24.86
N CYS A 32 6.62 -20.03 -23.81
CA CYS A 32 7.49 -21.08 -23.28
C CYS A 32 7.47 -22.23 -24.27
N ILE A 33 8.45 -22.28 -25.17
CA ILE A 33 8.69 -23.41 -26.05
C ILE A 33 9.41 -24.47 -25.22
N PHE A 34 8.71 -25.53 -24.85
CA PHE A 34 9.34 -26.75 -24.36
C PHE A 34 9.87 -27.54 -25.56
N PRO A 35 11.12 -27.99 -25.57
CA PRO A 35 11.64 -28.76 -26.68
C PRO A 35 10.95 -30.12 -26.75
N ARG A 36 10.37 -30.43 -27.90
CA ARG A 36 9.83 -31.74 -28.24
C ARG A 36 10.96 -32.79 -28.26
N LYS A 37 10.87 -33.80 -27.44
CA LYS A 37 11.25 -35.17 -27.75
C LYS A 37 10.52 -36.11 -26.79
N SER A 38 9.39 -36.61 -27.24
CA SER A 38 8.73 -37.81 -26.68
C SER A 38 8.83 -38.92 -27.73
N PRO A 39 9.10 -40.16 -27.33
CA PRO A 39 9.27 -41.26 -28.24
C PRO A 39 7.96 -41.94 -28.71
N PHE A 40 6.79 -41.32 -28.48
CA PHE A 40 5.51 -41.89 -28.97
C PHE A 40 4.78 -40.79 -29.74
N GLY A 41 4.55 -41.10 -31.02
CA GLY A 41 3.90 -40.21 -31.98
C GLY A 41 2.42 -40.01 -31.70
N GLY A 42 1.97 -38.78 -31.99
CA GLY A 42 0.57 -38.41 -32.10
C GLY A 42 -0.01 -37.82 -30.82
N ALA A 43 0.09 -36.49 -30.66
CA ALA A 43 -0.79 -35.73 -29.79
C ALA A 43 -0.93 -34.31 -30.36
N GLU A 44 -2.18 -33.91 -30.53
CA GLU A 44 -2.60 -32.59 -30.97
C GLU A 44 -2.24 -31.50 -29.94
N ASP A 45 -1.91 -30.30 -30.43
CA ASP A 45 -1.51 -29.17 -29.62
C ASP A 45 -2.67 -28.63 -28.78
N LEU A 46 -2.53 -28.68 -27.45
CA LEU A 46 -3.46 -28.06 -26.50
C LEU A 46 -3.02 -26.63 -26.22
N PHE A 47 -3.77 -25.66 -26.67
CA PHE A 47 -3.57 -24.23 -26.33
C PHE A 47 -4.28 -23.89 -25.02
N LEU A 48 -3.52 -23.50 -24.01
CA LEU A 48 -4.05 -22.89 -22.79
C LEU A 48 -4.04 -21.36 -22.93
N LYS A 49 -5.19 -20.74 -22.79
CA LYS A 49 -5.35 -19.29 -22.68
C LYS A 49 -5.49 -18.91 -21.21
N GLU A 50 -4.53 -18.20 -20.69
CA GLU A 50 -4.58 -17.60 -19.36
C GLU A 50 -5.31 -16.25 -19.41
N ASN A 51 -6.42 -16.13 -18.67
CA ASN A 51 -7.07 -14.85 -18.41
C ASN A 51 -6.62 -14.33 -17.04
N SER A 52 -5.85 -13.28 -17.06
CA SER A 52 -5.32 -12.61 -15.86
C SER A 52 -6.40 -11.79 -15.15
N ARG A 53 -7.30 -12.47 -14.49
CA ARG A 53 -8.11 -11.97 -13.36
C ARG A 53 -8.87 -13.18 -12.81
N TRP A 54 -8.46 -13.70 -11.66
CA TRP A 54 -9.06 -14.86 -10.98
C TRP A 54 -8.74 -16.19 -11.69
N GLY A 55 -7.90 -16.99 -11.12
CA GLY A 55 -7.58 -18.34 -11.59
C GLY A 55 -8.78 -19.28 -11.57
N THR A 56 -9.69 -19.09 -12.52
CA THR A 56 -10.82 -19.97 -12.76
C THR A 56 -10.69 -20.52 -14.16
N TYR A 57 -10.48 -21.81 -14.28
CA TYR A 57 -10.47 -22.52 -15.55
C TYR A 57 -11.90 -22.69 -16.04
N LEU A 58 -12.24 -22.12 -17.21
CA LEU A 58 -13.51 -22.38 -17.90
C LEU A 58 -13.31 -23.43 -19.00
N TYR A 59 -13.97 -24.54 -18.83
CA TYR A 59 -14.14 -25.55 -19.90
C TYR A 59 -15.33 -25.18 -20.76
N HIS A 60 -15.16 -25.11 -22.08
CA HIS A 60 -16.27 -25.12 -23.02
C HIS A 60 -16.64 -26.55 -23.34
N ASN A 61 -17.86 -26.90 -23.00
CA ASN A 61 -18.45 -28.22 -23.22
C ASN A 61 -19.20 -28.33 -24.55
N ASN A 62 -19.08 -29.47 -25.18
CA ASN A 62 -20.22 -30.16 -25.77
C ASN A 62 -20.21 -31.62 -25.31
N PRO A 63 -21.34 -32.22 -24.91
CA PRO A 63 -21.43 -33.55 -24.34
C PRO A 63 -21.83 -34.61 -25.39
N PRO A 64 -21.94 -35.91 -25.08
CA PRO A 64 -21.57 -36.63 -23.88
C PRO A 64 -20.72 -37.88 -24.14
N ASN A 65 -19.77 -38.21 -23.30
CA ASN A 65 -19.56 -39.61 -22.89
C ASN A 65 -18.64 -39.66 -21.68
N ILE A 66 -19.15 -40.30 -20.65
CA ILE A 66 -18.55 -40.43 -19.33
C ILE A 66 -17.37 -41.40 -19.39
N PHE A 67 -16.14 -40.93 -19.18
CA PHE A 67 -15.04 -41.76 -18.70
C PHE A 67 -14.43 -41.12 -17.45
N PRO A 68 -14.14 -41.91 -16.41
CA PRO A 68 -13.58 -41.34 -15.17
C PRO A 68 -12.14 -40.88 -15.41
N LEU A 69 -11.88 -39.60 -15.13
CA LEU A 69 -10.53 -39.05 -15.11
C LEU A 69 -9.70 -39.75 -14.01
N LYS A 70 -8.82 -40.66 -14.41
CA LYS A 70 -7.74 -41.11 -13.55
C LYS A 70 -6.74 -39.95 -13.43
N ILE A 71 -6.75 -39.30 -12.28
CA ILE A 71 -5.70 -38.34 -11.92
C ILE A 71 -4.40 -39.12 -11.72
N VAL A 72 -3.50 -39.04 -12.69
CA VAL A 72 -2.15 -39.58 -12.57
C VAL A 72 -1.33 -38.61 -11.74
N TYR A 73 -1.05 -38.98 -10.50
CA TYR A 73 -0.11 -38.26 -9.66
C TYR A 73 1.32 -38.48 -10.15
N LEU A 74 1.93 -37.49 -10.72
CA LEU A 74 3.38 -37.48 -10.93
C LEU A 74 4.07 -37.14 -9.59
N PRO A 75 5.03 -37.98 -9.14
CA PRO A 75 5.80 -37.66 -7.96
C PRO A 75 6.67 -36.42 -8.18
N ILE A 76 6.55 -35.43 -7.30
CA ILE A 76 7.42 -34.26 -7.31
C ILE A 76 8.82 -34.71 -6.91
N LYS A 77 9.75 -34.66 -7.86
CA LYS A 77 11.17 -34.88 -7.61
C LYS A 77 11.83 -33.56 -7.26
N MET A 78 12.27 -33.43 -6.01
CA MET A 78 13.01 -32.28 -5.53
C MET A 78 14.52 -32.60 -5.54
N PHE A 79 15.32 -31.72 -6.15
CA PHE A 79 16.77 -31.86 -6.22
C PHE A 79 17.41 -30.93 -5.20
N LEU A 80 18.17 -31.49 -4.26
CA LEU A 80 19.01 -30.74 -3.32
C LEU A 80 20.48 -30.88 -3.73
N CYS A 81 21.16 -29.76 -3.89
CA CYS A 81 22.59 -29.74 -4.16
C CYS A 81 23.37 -29.44 -2.87
N ILE A 82 24.01 -30.46 -2.30
CA ILE A 82 24.94 -30.30 -1.17
C ILE A 82 26.29 -30.82 -1.61
N ARG A 83 27.28 -29.95 -1.71
CA ARG A 83 28.69 -30.27 -1.97
C ARG A 83 28.92 -31.36 -3.03
N LYS A 84 28.65 -31.06 -4.30
CA LYS A 84 28.98 -31.94 -5.45
C LYS A 84 28.30 -33.32 -5.51
N LYS A 85 27.26 -33.58 -4.73
CA LYS A 85 26.44 -34.79 -4.88
C LYS A 85 24.97 -34.42 -4.91
N TRP A 86 24.25 -34.90 -5.92
CA TRP A 86 22.79 -34.76 -6.05
C TRP A 86 22.12 -35.89 -5.29
N THR A 87 21.25 -35.55 -4.33
CA THR A 87 20.40 -36.51 -3.64
C THR A 87 18.96 -36.25 -3.99
N VAL A 88 18.23 -37.25 -4.43
CA VAL A 88 16.80 -37.17 -4.73
C VAL A 88 16.05 -37.68 -3.51
N MET A 89 15.27 -36.80 -2.88
CA MET A 89 14.32 -37.20 -1.83
C MET A 89 12.91 -37.28 -2.40
N ASN A 90 12.25 -38.42 -2.20
CA ASN A 90 10.83 -38.60 -2.49
C ASN A 90 10.03 -38.38 -1.20
N ILE A 91 9.33 -37.27 -1.10
CA ILE A 91 8.46 -36.94 0.04
C ILE A 91 7.02 -36.97 -0.48
N ASN A 92 6.14 -37.73 0.17
CA ASN A 92 4.74 -37.72 -0.18
C ASN A 92 4.02 -36.51 0.44
N ARG A 93 2.89 -36.10 -0.17
CA ARG A 93 2.14 -34.90 0.23
C ARG A 93 1.72 -34.91 1.70
N ARG A 94 1.41 -36.08 2.23
CA ARG A 94 0.90 -36.24 3.60
C ARG A 94 2.01 -36.06 4.65
N ASP A 95 3.21 -36.51 4.34
CA ASP A 95 4.38 -36.36 5.20
C ASP A 95 4.93 -34.93 5.12
N PHE A 96 4.84 -34.29 3.95
CA PHE A 96 5.16 -32.88 3.76
C PHE A 96 4.26 -31.97 4.62
N ILE A 97 2.94 -32.23 4.62
CA ILE A 97 1.98 -31.46 5.43
C ILE A 97 2.15 -31.77 6.93
N LYS A 98 2.36 -33.02 7.32
CA LYS A 98 2.55 -33.42 8.71
C LYS A 98 3.86 -32.91 9.33
N SER A 99 4.91 -32.75 8.53
CA SER A 99 6.20 -32.21 8.99
C SER A 99 6.28 -30.68 8.91
N GLY A 100 5.16 -29.99 8.59
CA GLY A 100 5.17 -28.53 8.43
C GLY A 100 6.06 -28.11 7.26
N GLY A 101 5.70 -28.52 6.05
CA GLY A 101 6.55 -28.44 4.85
C GLY A 101 7.27 -27.13 4.56
N MET A 102 6.79 -26.00 5.13
CA MET A 102 7.50 -24.73 5.08
C MET A 102 8.66 -24.60 6.07
N LEU A 103 8.60 -25.26 7.24
CA LEU A 103 9.69 -25.23 8.21
C LEU A 103 10.95 -25.90 7.67
N VAL A 104 10.79 -26.95 6.82
CA VAL A 104 11.93 -27.64 6.21
C VAL A 104 12.63 -26.78 5.17
N LEU A 105 11.89 -25.94 4.40
CA LEU A 105 12.48 -25.04 3.41
C LEU A 105 13.11 -23.80 4.07
N GLY A 106 12.43 -23.20 5.05
CA GLY A 106 12.97 -22.06 5.82
C GLY A 106 14.21 -22.42 6.65
N SER A 107 14.21 -23.58 7.31
CA SER A 107 15.32 -24.01 8.17
C SER A 107 16.55 -24.53 7.40
N LEU A 108 16.39 -24.95 6.15
CA LEU A 108 17.52 -25.42 5.33
C LEU A 108 18.28 -24.30 4.61
N VAL A 109 17.64 -23.14 4.43
CA VAL A 109 18.28 -21.96 3.82
C VAL A 109 18.76 -20.95 4.89
N ALA A 110 18.17 -21.00 6.08
CA ALA A 110 18.42 -20.05 7.17
C ALA A 110 19.63 -20.28 8.11
N PRO A 111 20.32 -21.45 8.19
CA PRO A 111 21.29 -21.65 9.27
C PRO A 111 22.50 -20.71 9.26
N SER A 112 22.77 -20.05 8.13
CA SER A 112 23.92 -19.13 8.03
C SER A 112 23.55 -17.66 8.28
N PHE A 113 22.27 -17.30 8.21
CA PHE A 113 21.78 -15.92 8.39
C PHE A 113 21.19 -15.68 9.79
N LEU A 114 20.60 -16.71 10.42
CA LEU A 114 20.03 -16.60 11.76
C LEU A 114 21.06 -16.52 12.89
N ALA A 115 22.32 -16.86 12.63
CA ALA A 115 23.39 -16.76 13.64
C ALA A 115 23.83 -15.31 13.93
N SER A 116 23.31 -14.31 13.21
CA SER A 116 23.57 -12.89 13.48
C SER A 116 22.37 -12.11 14.01
N CYS A 117 21.24 -12.78 14.32
CA CYS A 117 20.14 -12.16 15.02
C CYS A 117 20.52 -11.98 16.49
N THR A 118 21.23 -10.92 16.77
CA THR A 118 21.45 -10.38 18.11
C THR A 118 20.12 -9.90 18.70
N SER A 119 20.04 -9.82 20.03
CA SER A 119 18.86 -9.32 20.74
C SER A 119 18.37 -7.97 20.21
N PRO A 120 17.09 -7.60 20.41
CA PRO A 120 16.56 -6.30 20.00
C PRO A 120 17.39 -5.11 20.49
N GLU A 121 18.00 -5.22 21.67
CA GLU A 121 18.93 -4.22 22.21
C GLU A 121 20.22 -4.10 21.39
N ALA A 122 20.71 -5.18 20.81
CA ALA A 122 21.89 -5.16 19.96
C ALA A 122 21.61 -4.58 18.56
N THR A 123 20.39 -4.75 18.03
CA THR A 123 19.96 -4.12 16.77
C THR A 123 19.80 -2.61 16.93
N LYS A 124 19.31 -2.17 18.09
CA LYS A 124 19.11 -0.77 18.43
C LYS A 124 20.43 -0.01 18.66
N ALA A 125 21.46 -0.70 19.15
CA ALA A 125 22.79 -0.13 19.47
C ALA A 125 23.74 -0.07 18.26
N ALA A 126 23.41 -0.69 17.13
CA ALA A 126 24.38 -1.00 16.09
C ALA A 126 24.40 -0.03 14.90
N GLY A 127 23.34 0.75 14.66
CA GLY A 127 23.31 1.82 13.62
C GLY A 127 23.87 1.37 12.27
N ILE A 128 24.65 2.25 11.63
CA ILE A 128 25.24 2.00 10.30
C ILE A 128 26.23 0.83 10.30
N ALA A 129 26.92 0.55 11.42
CA ALA A 129 27.84 -0.59 11.51
C ALA A 129 27.11 -1.92 11.35
N PHE A 130 25.90 -2.04 11.91
CA PHE A 130 25.04 -3.21 11.70
C PHE A 130 24.62 -3.28 10.23
N GLY A 131 24.13 -2.18 9.62
CA GLY A 131 23.71 -2.14 8.22
C GLY A 131 24.83 -2.60 7.27
N MET A 132 26.03 -2.04 7.41
CA MET A 132 27.19 -2.44 6.60
C MET A 132 27.53 -3.93 6.77
N ASN A 133 27.51 -4.44 7.99
CA ASN A 133 27.77 -5.86 8.24
C ASN A 133 26.66 -6.76 7.69
N HIS A 134 25.39 -6.36 7.86
CA HIS A 134 24.22 -7.09 7.39
C HIS A 134 24.24 -7.27 5.86
N PHE A 135 24.54 -6.22 5.13
CA PHE A 135 24.64 -6.23 3.67
C PHE A 135 26.03 -6.60 3.15
N LYS A 136 27.01 -6.83 4.05
CA LYS A 136 28.41 -7.21 3.72
C LYS A 136 29.08 -6.20 2.79
N VAL A 137 28.90 -4.92 3.05
CA VAL A 137 29.50 -3.82 2.31
C VAL A 137 30.47 -3.02 3.19
N SER A 138 31.52 -2.47 2.58
CA SER A 138 32.45 -1.55 3.25
C SER A 138 32.20 -0.11 2.81
N GLU A 139 32.56 0.86 3.65
CA GLU A 139 32.50 2.28 3.28
C GLU A 139 33.31 2.58 2.01
N SER A 140 34.46 1.90 1.82
CA SER A 140 35.25 2.00 0.60
C SER A 140 34.50 1.56 -0.63
N ASP A 141 33.69 0.48 -0.55
CA ASP A 141 32.92 -0.02 -1.67
C ASP A 141 31.74 0.88 -1.98
N LEU A 142 31.06 1.40 -0.93
CA LEU A 142 29.99 2.38 -1.09
C LEU A 142 30.48 3.63 -1.84
N LYS A 143 31.63 4.18 -1.45
CA LYS A 143 32.25 5.33 -2.13
C LYS A 143 32.59 5.05 -3.60
N LYS A 144 33.11 3.85 -3.92
CA LYS A 144 33.38 3.45 -5.32
C LYS A 144 32.09 3.38 -6.14
N VAL A 145 31.02 2.81 -5.57
CA VAL A 145 29.73 2.67 -6.26
C VAL A 145 29.08 4.03 -6.48
N LEU A 146 29.09 4.91 -5.47
CA LEU A 146 28.59 6.29 -5.62
C LEU A 146 29.41 7.09 -6.65
N ALA A 147 30.72 6.95 -6.67
CA ALA A 147 31.57 7.60 -7.69
C ALA A 147 31.27 7.08 -9.10
N ALA A 148 31.04 5.76 -9.26
CA ALA A 148 30.63 5.17 -10.54
C ALA A 148 29.24 5.64 -10.97
N ALA A 149 28.32 5.87 -10.05
CA ALA A 149 27.00 6.43 -10.33
C ALA A 149 27.07 7.85 -10.89
N LEU A 150 28.09 8.65 -10.51
CA LEU A 150 28.29 10.01 -11.03
C LEU A 150 29.24 10.07 -12.25
N GLU A 151 29.73 8.95 -12.78
CA GLU A 151 30.75 8.98 -13.86
C GLU A 151 30.27 9.66 -15.14
N LYS A 152 28.96 9.78 -15.36
CA LYS A 152 28.31 10.42 -16.50
C LYS A 152 27.71 11.79 -16.18
N GLY A 153 28.01 12.36 -15.00
CA GLY A 153 27.71 13.74 -14.66
C GLY A 153 26.39 13.99 -13.95
N GLY A 154 25.83 13.02 -13.26
CA GLY A 154 24.64 13.23 -12.42
C GLY A 154 24.87 14.28 -11.30
N ASP A 155 23.82 14.97 -10.89
CA ASP A 155 23.85 15.97 -9.79
C ASP A 155 23.88 15.31 -8.42
N TYR A 156 23.30 14.11 -8.32
CA TYR A 156 23.08 13.37 -7.09
C TYR A 156 22.97 11.89 -7.37
N ALA A 157 23.43 11.06 -6.46
CA ALA A 157 23.16 9.62 -6.47
C ALA A 157 22.92 9.08 -5.06
N ASP A 158 22.07 8.05 -4.97
CA ASP A 158 21.84 7.28 -3.75
C ASP A 158 21.88 5.77 -3.99
N LEU A 159 22.18 5.06 -2.89
CA LEU A 159 22.14 3.61 -2.79
C LEU A 159 21.13 3.25 -1.70
N PHE A 160 20.17 2.42 -2.06
CA PHE A 160 19.13 1.94 -1.14
C PHE A 160 19.21 0.42 -1.05
N PHE A 161 19.64 -0.07 0.09
CA PHE A 161 19.74 -1.49 0.39
C PHE A 161 18.51 -1.91 1.18
N GLU A 162 17.97 -3.07 0.85
CA GLU A 162 16.80 -3.63 1.52
C GLU A 162 16.95 -5.13 1.74
N HIS A 163 16.57 -5.56 2.95
CA HIS A 163 16.32 -6.94 3.29
C HIS A 163 14.98 -6.99 4.03
N THR A 164 13.93 -7.41 3.36
CA THR A 164 12.59 -7.48 3.90
C THR A 164 12.12 -8.93 3.94
N LEU A 165 11.69 -9.37 5.12
CA LEU A 165 11.01 -10.64 5.36
C LEU A 165 9.52 -10.36 5.50
N ASN A 166 8.70 -10.94 4.63
CA ASN A 166 7.25 -10.84 4.68
C ASN A 166 6.64 -12.20 4.96
N ASN A 167 5.81 -12.29 5.99
CA ASN A 167 5.11 -13.52 6.35
C ASN A 167 3.59 -13.28 6.40
N GLY A 168 2.83 -14.28 6.01
CA GLY A 168 1.37 -14.26 6.11
C GLY A 168 0.81 -15.64 6.42
N ILE A 169 -0.19 -15.68 7.30
CA ILE A 169 -0.95 -16.89 7.62
C ILE A 169 -2.41 -16.56 7.57
N GLN A 170 -3.16 -17.40 6.89
CA GLN A 170 -4.61 -17.37 6.84
C GLN A 170 -5.20 -18.62 7.47
N LEU A 171 -6.08 -18.42 8.43
CA LEU A 171 -6.95 -19.41 9.02
C LEU A 171 -8.33 -19.28 8.39
N GLN A 172 -8.97 -20.40 8.05
CA GLN A 172 -10.36 -20.43 7.66
C GLN A 172 -11.05 -21.56 8.43
N ASP A 173 -12.11 -21.21 9.17
CA ASP A 173 -12.93 -22.15 9.94
C ASP A 173 -12.07 -23.07 10.85
N GLY A 174 -11.12 -22.51 11.56
CA GLY A 174 -10.23 -23.21 12.49
C GLY A 174 -9.09 -24.00 11.83
N ALA A 175 -8.95 -23.99 10.50
CA ALA A 175 -7.87 -24.67 9.79
C ALA A 175 -6.98 -23.69 9.01
N VAL A 176 -5.67 -23.96 8.94
CA VAL A 176 -4.77 -23.17 8.08
C VAL A 176 -5.12 -23.41 6.62
N ASN A 177 -5.53 -22.34 5.94
CA ASN A 177 -5.84 -22.34 4.51
C ASN A 177 -4.63 -21.96 3.68
N ASN A 178 -3.88 -20.93 4.12
CA ASN A 178 -2.70 -20.45 3.42
C ASN A 178 -1.62 -20.02 4.41
N ALA A 179 -0.38 -20.26 4.06
CA ALA A 179 0.78 -19.68 4.74
C ALA A 179 1.86 -19.37 3.70
N GLN A 180 2.40 -18.17 3.77
CA GLN A 180 3.39 -17.68 2.81
C GLN A 180 4.53 -16.95 3.52
N SER A 181 5.70 -17.00 2.92
CA SER A 181 6.86 -16.23 3.33
C SER A 181 7.62 -15.79 2.08
N ASN A 182 7.95 -14.50 2.00
CA ASN A 182 8.72 -13.92 0.91
C ASN A 182 9.90 -13.15 1.47
N ILE A 183 11.00 -13.12 0.72
CA ILE A 183 12.20 -12.37 1.05
C ILE A 183 12.51 -11.45 -0.11
N ASP A 184 12.60 -10.15 0.17
CA ASP A 184 13.16 -9.16 -0.72
C ASP A 184 14.56 -8.80 -0.23
N PHE A 185 15.59 -9.02 -1.07
CA PHE A 185 16.98 -8.74 -0.73
C PHE A 185 17.70 -8.16 -1.94
N GLY A 186 18.24 -6.95 -1.81
CA GLY A 186 18.95 -6.30 -2.89
C GLY A 186 19.31 -4.86 -2.62
N MET A 187 19.74 -4.19 -3.69
CA MET A 187 20.13 -2.79 -3.65
C MET A 187 19.67 -2.08 -4.94
N GLY A 188 19.06 -0.90 -4.79
CA GLY A 188 18.80 0.03 -5.87
C GLY A 188 19.83 1.15 -5.93
N VAL A 189 20.20 1.57 -7.14
CA VAL A 189 21.02 2.75 -7.41
C VAL A 189 20.20 3.75 -8.16
N ARG A 190 20.09 4.96 -7.64
CA ARG A 190 19.44 6.08 -8.33
C ARG A 190 20.46 7.17 -8.63
N VAL A 191 20.36 7.74 -9.82
CA VAL A 191 21.13 8.92 -10.25
C VAL A 191 20.16 9.98 -10.72
N LEU A 192 20.31 11.21 -10.25
CA LEU A 192 19.52 12.36 -10.69
C LEU A 192 20.38 13.28 -11.54
N SER A 193 19.79 13.81 -12.60
CA SER A 193 20.32 14.89 -13.44
C SER A 193 19.18 15.87 -13.76
N GLY A 194 19.06 16.94 -12.98
CA GLY A 194 17.88 17.78 -12.99
C GLY A 194 16.63 16.97 -12.64
N ASP A 195 15.67 16.91 -13.55
CA ASP A 195 14.42 16.12 -13.43
C ASP A 195 14.54 14.68 -13.96
N GLN A 196 15.65 14.35 -14.58
CA GLN A 196 15.88 13.01 -15.12
C GLN A 196 16.35 12.06 -14.01
N THR A 197 15.84 10.85 -14.02
CA THR A 197 16.19 9.80 -13.09
C THR A 197 16.72 8.58 -13.83
N GLY A 198 17.98 8.24 -13.57
CA GLY A 198 18.53 6.94 -13.93
C GLY A 198 18.39 5.99 -12.76
N TYR A 199 17.93 4.76 -13.02
CA TYR A 199 17.74 3.74 -12.01
C TYR A 199 18.15 2.36 -12.48
N ALA A 200 18.83 1.64 -11.61
CA ALA A 200 19.12 0.21 -11.79
C ALA A 200 19.17 -0.47 -10.41
N TYR A 201 18.96 -1.77 -10.38
CA TYR A 201 19.00 -2.53 -9.13
C TYR A 201 19.72 -3.88 -9.31
N VAL A 202 20.12 -4.47 -8.19
CA VAL A 202 20.72 -5.81 -8.11
C VAL A 202 20.15 -6.58 -6.93
N GLU A 203 19.99 -7.89 -7.10
CA GLU A 203 19.60 -8.83 -6.05
C GLU A 203 20.81 -9.56 -5.44
N ASN A 204 21.95 -9.50 -6.10
CA ASN A 204 23.21 -10.04 -5.60
C ASN A 204 24.14 -8.88 -5.23
N ILE A 205 24.28 -8.62 -3.93
CA ILE A 205 25.08 -7.50 -3.41
C ILE A 205 26.57 -7.90 -3.39
N THR A 206 27.21 -7.75 -4.55
CA THR A 206 28.67 -7.84 -4.71
C THR A 206 29.18 -6.54 -5.31
N LEU A 207 30.43 -6.17 -5.05
CA LEU A 207 30.98 -4.92 -5.56
C LEU A 207 30.86 -4.82 -7.09
N ASP A 208 31.13 -5.91 -7.83
CA ASP A 208 31.05 -5.92 -9.28
C ASP A 208 29.62 -5.68 -9.80
N GLU A 209 28.60 -6.32 -9.20
CA GLU A 209 27.20 -6.12 -9.60
C GLU A 209 26.71 -4.72 -9.21
N MET A 210 27.08 -4.21 -8.02
CA MET A 210 26.79 -2.85 -7.61
C MET A 210 27.39 -1.80 -8.57
N LEU A 211 28.64 -2.00 -8.99
CA LEU A 211 29.29 -1.12 -9.98
C LEU A 211 28.63 -1.17 -11.36
N LYS A 212 28.17 -2.35 -11.81
CA LYS A 212 27.39 -2.48 -13.06
C LYS A 212 26.08 -1.71 -12.98
N ALA A 213 25.33 -1.86 -11.87
CA ALA A 213 24.08 -1.13 -11.64
C ALA A 213 24.33 0.39 -11.63
N ALA A 214 25.35 0.85 -10.90
CA ALA A 214 25.72 2.27 -10.82
C ALA A 214 26.01 2.87 -12.19
N ARG A 215 26.83 2.18 -13.01
CA ARG A 215 27.11 2.63 -14.38
C ARG A 215 25.89 2.58 -15.29
N THR A 216 24.98 1.65 -15.07
CA THR A 216 23.72 1.57 -15.82
C THR A 216 22.83 2.76 -15.49
N ALA A 217 22.63 3.07 -14.22
CA ALA A 217 21.88 4.24 -13.78
C ALA A 217 22.52 5.55 -14.28
N ALA A 218 23.86 5.67 -14.21
CA ALA A 218 24.60 6.82 -14.72
C ALA A 218 24.36 7.08 -16.23
N ARG A 219 24.29 6.02 -17.05
CA ARG A 219 24.03 6.15 -18.49
C ARG A 219 22.61 6.62 -18.82
N ILE A 220 21.63 6.26 -17.99
CA ILE A 220 20.23 6.68 -18.18
C ILE A 220 20.08 8.17 -17.83
N ALA A 221 20.79 8.64 -16.79
CA ALA A 221 20.81 10.03 -16.37
C ALA A 221 22.02 10.80 -16.95
N ASP A 222 22.49 10.42 -18.14
CA ASP A 222 23.67 11.03 -18.78
C ASP A 222 23.50 12.55 -18.93
N SER A 223 24.47 13.31 -18.44
CA SER A 223 24.47 14.77 -18.45
C SER A 223 25.89 15.30 -18.68
N ASN A 224 25.99 16.56 -19.11
CA ASN A 224 27.27 17.25 -19.30
C ASN A 224 27.84 17.80 -17.97
N ASN A 225 27.25 17.51 -16.83
CA ASN A 225 27.74 17.97 -15.53
C ASN A 225 29.04 17.23 -15.16
N THR A 226 30.08 17.97 -14.80
CA THR A 226 31.41 17.43 -14.47
C THR A 226 31.63 17.25 -12.96
N ASN A 227 30.66 17.60 -12.13
CA ASN A 227 30.80 17.47 -10.67
C ASN A 227 30.67 15.99 -10.26
N LYS A 228 31.78 15.40 -9.80
CA LYS A 228 31.87 13.99 -9.40
C LYS A 228 32.20 13.80 -7.92
N ASN A 229 31.96 14.82 -7.10
CA ASN A 229 32.32 14.77 -5.70
C ASN A 229 31.34 13.90 -4.90
N VAL A 230 31.89 12.90 -4.22
CA VAL A 230 31.21 12.16 -3.16
C VAL A 230 31.70 12.71 -1.82
N ALA A 231 30.80 13.26 -1.04
CA ALA A 231 31.13 13.79 0.28
C ALA A 231 31.57 12.67 1.24
N ALA A 232 32.25 13.03 2.32
CA ALA A 232 32.57 12.07 3.38
C ALA A 232 31.27 11.51 3.96
N LEU A 233 31.19 10.16 4.04
CA LEU A 233 30.00 9.50 4.55
C LEU A 233 29.91 9.65 6.07
N THR A 234 28.80 10.14 6.57
CA THR A 234 28.50 10.35 7.99
C THR A 234 27.14 9.79 8.36
N GLU A 235 27.03 9.27 9.58
CA GLU A 235 25.76 8.74 10.07
C GLU A 235 24.75 9.87 10.31
N VAL A 236 23.53 9.72 9.74
CA VAL A 236 22.36 10.50 10.07
C VAL A 236 21.58 9.75 11.14
N LYS A 237 21.35 10.40 12.27
CA LYS A 237 20.51 9.86 13.34
C LYS A 237 19.20 10.64 13.36
N PRO A 238 18.04 9.96 13.32
CA PRO A 238 16.75 10.62 13.45
C PRO A 238 16.62 11.23 14.85
N ASN A 239 15.85 12.30 14.98
CA ASN A 239 15.61 12.98 16.25
C ASN A 239 14.78 12.14 17.24
N GLY A 240 14.20 11.04 16.79
CA GLY A 240 13.41 10.11 17.60
C GLY A 240 13.21 8.79 16.88
N SER A 241 12.52 7.85 17.55
CA SER A 241 12.04 6.62 16.95
C SER A 241 10.53 6.53 17.11
N TYR A 242 9.84 6.32 16.00
CA TYR A 242 8.38 6.21 15.97
C TYR A 242 7.89 4.76 16.05
N TYR A 243 8.80 3.78 16.06
CA TYR A 243 8.47 2.35 16.13
C TYR A 243 9.55 1.53 16.82
N ASP A 244 9.63 1.68 18.12
CA ASP A 244 10.52 0.87 18.97
C ASP A 244 9.92 -0.52 19.21
N VAL A 245 10.52 -1.55 18.61
CA VAL A 245 10.08 -2.94 18.75
C VAL A 245 10.56 -3.51 20.07
N GLN A 246 9.63 -4.06 20.85
CA GLN A 246 9.94 -4.74 22.11
C GLN A 246 10.26 -6.23 21.88
N ALA A 247 9.50 -6.88 20.99
CA ALA A 247 9.65 -8.28 20.65
C ALA A 247 9.56 -8.48 19.12
N PRO A 248 10.69 -8.70 18.44
CA PRO A 248 10.75 -8.77 16.98
C PRO A 248 10.11 -10.04 16.41
N TRP A 249 9.61 -9.94 15.16
CA TRP A 249 8.89 -11.00 14.47
C TRP A 249 9.75 -12.15 13.99
N GLU A 250 11.08 -11.96 13.82
CA GLU A 250 11.99 -12.93 13.19
C GLU A 250 12.07 -14.26 13.92
N SER A 251 11.89 -14.25 15.24
CA SER A 251 11.86 -15.46 16.06
C SER A 251 10.45 -16.05 16.23
N PHE A 252 9.40 -15.36 15.77
CA PHE A 252 8.00 -15.73 15.98
C PHE A 252 7.49 -16.58 14.82
N THR A 253 7.47 -17.88 15.03
CA THR A 253 7.18 -18.88 13.99
C THR A 253 5.66 -19.01 13.70
N VAL A 254 5.33 -19.75 12.65
CA VAL A 254 3.92 -20.13 12.35
C VAL A 254 3.24 -20.80 13.55
N LYS A 255 3.98 -21.63 14.32
CA LYS A 255 3.42 -22.30 15.50
C LYS A 255 3.03 -21.31 16.61
N ASP A 256 3.79 -20.24 16.73
CA ASP A 256 3.56 -19.22 17.75
C ASP A 256 2.39 -18.31 17.36
N LYS A 257 2.15 -18.11 16.05
CA LYS A 257 1.06 -17.29 15.50
C LYS A 257 -0.29 -17.98 15.53
N MET A 258 -0.31 -19.30 15.35
CA MET A 258 -1.53 -20.10 15.25
C MET A 258 -2.50 -19.95 16.42
N PRO A 259 -2.06 -19.96 17.71
CA PRO A 259 -2.95 -19.80 18.85
C PRO A 259 -3.79 -18.51 18.82
N TYR A 260 -3.20 -17.41 18.35
CA TYR A 260 -3.89 -16.11 18.24
C TYR A 260 -4.98 -16.13 17.18
N LEU A 261 -4.68 -16.70 16.01
CA LEU A 261 -5.68 -16.86 14.95
C LEU A 261 -6.81 -17.78 15.34
N GLN A 262 -6.50 -18.91 16.02
CA GLN A 262 -7.50 -19.83 16.55
C GLN A 262 -8.38 -19.14 17.58
N LYS A 263 -7.78 -18.42 18.54
CA LYS A 263 -8.50 -17.69 19.57
C LYS A 263 -9.42 -16.63 18.98
N LEU A 264 -8.97 -15.88 17.95
CA LEU A 264 -9.79 -14.91 17.25
C LEU A 264 -10.98 -15.57 16.53
N ASN A 265 -10.73 -16.69 15.83
CA ASN A 265 -11.77 -17.49 15.20
C ASN A 265 -12.84 -17.92 16.22
N ASP A 266 -12.42 -18.52 17.34
CA ASP A 266 -13.32 -19.06 18.37
C ASP A 266 -14.13 -17.95 19.05
N LYS A 267 -13.50 -16.78 19.31
CA LYS A 267 -14.19 -15.60 19.86
C LYS A 267 -15.30 -15.12 18.92
N ILE A 268 -15.06 -15.07 17.59
CA ILE A 268 -16.07 -14.64 16.61
C ILE A 268 -17.25 -15.62 16.58
N PHE A 269 -17.00 -16.94 16.53
CA PHE A 269 -18.06 -17.95 16.57
C PHE A 269 -18.87 -17.92 17.87
N ALA A 270 -18.26 -17.56 18.99
CA ALA A 270 -18.92 -17.50 20.29
C ALA A 270 -19.89 -16.32 20.43
N LEU A 271 -19.70 -15.22 19.68
CA LEU A 271 -20.47 -13.99 19.80
C LEU A 271 -21.86 -14.05 19.16
N ASP A 272 -22.02 -14.79 18.05
CA ASP A 272 -23.30 -14.87 17.35
C ASP A 272 -23.50 -16.23 16.67
N LYS A 273 -24.63 -16.89 16.90
CA LYS A 273 -24.95 -18.20 16.33
C LYS A 273 -25.14 -18.19 14.81
N ARG A 274 -25.35 -17.03 14.19
CA ARG A 274 -25.46 -16.85 12.74
C ARG A 274 -24.10 -16.87 12.05
N VAL A 275 -23.00 -16.84 12.80
CA VAL A 275 -21.66 -16.95 12.21
C VAL A 275 -21.54 -18.29 11.53
N HIS A 276 -21.47 -18.28 10.20
CA HIS A 276 -21.35 -19.44 9.36
C HIS A 276 -19.90 -19.78 9.01
N LYS A 277 -19.07 -18.72 8.83
CA LYS A 277 -17.66 -18.86 8.42
C LYS A 277 -16.81 -17.71 8.94
N VAL A 278 -15.57 -18.01 9.32
CA VAL A 278 -14.57 -17.03 9.73
C VAL A 278 -13.30 -17.20 8.89
N ARG A 279 -12.74 -16.09 8.44
CA ARG A 279 -11.37 -16.03 7.90
C ARG A 279 -10.57 -15.07 8.74
N ALA A 280 -9.50 -15.54 9.37
CA ALA A 280 -8.58 -14.71 10.11
C ALA A 280 -7.23 -14.68 9.40
N PHE A 281 -6.62 -13.52 9.28
CA PHE A 281 -5.35 -13.31 8.60
C PHE A 281 -4.39 -12.50 9.46
N LEU A 282 -3.19 -13.05 9.69
CA LEU A 282 -2.08 -12.38 10.36
C LEU A 282 -0.93 -12.26 9.37
N SER A 283 -0.45 -11.05 9.18
CA SER A 283 0.77 -10.78 8.43
C SER A 283 1.74 -9.96 9.25
N ASP A 284 3.01 -10.21 9.03
CA ASP A 284 4.11 -9.42 9.58
C ASP A 284 5.19 -9.22 8.53
N SER A 285 5.91 -8.13 8.64
CA SER A 285 7.13 -7.91 7.90
C SER A 285 8.16 -7.21 8.76
N THR A 286 9.41 -7.51 8.45
CA THR A 286 10.58 -6.86 9.03
C THR A 286 11.49 -6.43 7.91
N SER A 287 11.78 -5.13 7.83
CA SER A 287 12.68 -4.58 6.82
C SER A 287 13.92 -3.98 7.48
N HIS A 288 15.08 -4.47 7.06
CA HIS A 288 16.37 -3.84 7.31
C HIS A 288 16.69 -2.93 6.13
N ILE A 289 16.72 -1.63 6.36
CA ILE A 289 17.04 -0.63 5.35
C ILE A 289 18.41 -0.03 5.67
N PHE A 290 19.28 0.01 4.67
CA PHE A 290 20.53 0.75 4.75
C PHE A 290 20.65 1.68 3.54
N PHE A 291 21.00 2.92 3.78
CA PHE A 291 21.00 3.97 2.76
C PHE A 291 22.28 4.78 2.83
N CYS A 292 22.79 5.20 1.67
CA CYS A 292 23.80 6.26 1.59
C CYS A 292 23.69 7.05 0.29
N ASN A 293 24.20 8.28 0.28
CA ASN A 293 24.15 9.15 -0.87
C ASN A 293 25.45 9.95 -1.09
N THR A 294 25.53 10.65 -2.22
CA THR A 294 26.67 11.49 -2.62
C THR A 294 26.83 12.75 -1.79
N GLU A 295 25.82 13.16 -1.02
CA GLU A 295 25.88 14.29 -0.08
C GLU A 295 26.49 13.88 1.27
N GLY A 296 26.86 12.59 1.41
CA GLY A 296 27.57 12.08 2.57
C GLY A 296 26.65 11.52 3.66
N GLN A 297 25.35 11.40 3.43
CA GLN A 297 24.43 10.83 4.40
C GLN A 297 24.51 9.31 4.38
N MET A 298 24.51 8.70 5.56
CA MET A 298 24.28 7.26 5.76
C MET A 298 23.29 7.05 6.90
N TYR A 299 22.36 6.11 6.77
CA TYR A 299 21.53 5.67 7.88
C TYR A 299 21.19 4.18 7.76
N TYR A 300 20.81 3.62 8.89
CA TYR A 300 20.20 2.30 9.00
C TYR A 300 18.86 2.45 9.73
N ASP A 301 17.84 1.76 9.23
CA ASP A 301 16.50 1.76 9.82
C ASP A 301 15.95 0.33 9.87
N TYR A 302 15.41 -0.04 11.02
CA TYR A 302 14.69 -1.29 11.24
C TYR A 302 13.21 -1.01 11.23
N ARG A 303 12.51 -1.45 10.19
CA ARG A 303 11.09 -1.11 9.95
C ARG A 303 10.20 -2.34 10.14
N PRO A 304 9.53 -2.48 11.28
CA PRO A 304 8.52 -3.51 11.48
C PRO A 304 7.21 -3.12 10.82
N MET A 305 6.38 -4.12 10.54
CA MET A 305 4.98 -3.96 10.19
C MET A 305 4.22 -5.22 10.61
N CYS A 306 3.02 -5.06 11.16
CA CYS A 306 2.12 -6.16 11.47
C CYS A 306 0.69 -5.81 11.13
N SER A 307 -0.11 -6.82 10.83
CA SER A 307 -1.53 -6.66 10.55
C SER A 307 -2.29 -7.91 11.00
N LEU A 308 -3.39 -7.71 11.70
CA LEU A 308 -4.33 -8.76 12.04
C LEU A 308 -5.73 -8.36 11.56
N SER A 309 -6.38 -9.24 10.82
CA SER A 309 -7.73 -9.02 10.33
C SER A 309 -8.60 -10.26 10.44
N ALA A 310 -9.90 -10.05 10.57
CA ALA A 310 -10.89 -11.11 10.54
C ALA A 310 -12.07 -10.70 9.64
N VAL A 311 -12.50 -11.61 8.78
CA VAL A 311 -13.75 -11.52 8.04
C VAL A 311 -14.76 -12.44 8.73
N CYS A 312 -15.87 -11.86 9.16
CA CYS A 312 -17.02 -12.59 9.69
C CYS A 312 -18.04 -12.75 8.55
N ILE A 313 -18.49 -13.98 8.33
CA ILE A 313 -19.54 -14.32 7.36
C ILE A 313 -20.68 -14.95 8.16
N MET A 314 -21.85 -14.33 8.10
CA MET A 314 -23.05 -14.80 8.79
C MET A 314 -24.11 -15.27 7.80
N GLU A 315 -24.94 -16.21 8.24
CA GLU A 315 -26.11 -16.66 7.51
C GLU A 315 -27.33 -16.56 8.42
N ASP A 316 -28.40 -15.96 7.91
CA ASP A 316 -29.70 -15.87 8.57
C ASP A 316 -30.82 -16.09 7.53
N ASN A 317 -31.61 -17.15 7.71
CA ASN A 317 -32.72 -17.52 6.83
C ASN A 317 -32.34 -17.58 5.33
N GLY A 318 -31.16 -18.11 5.01
CA GLY A 318 -30.64 -18.24 3.65
C GLY A 318 -30.01 -16.95 3.07
N ARG A 319 -30.04 -15.85 3.81
CA ARG A 319 -29.32 -14.62 3.45
C ARG A 319 -27.92 -14.63 4.07
N ILE A 320 -26.93 -14.30 3.26
CA ILE A 320 -25.53 -14.25 3.67
C ILE A 320 -25.03 -12.82 3.65
N GLU A 321 -24.45 -12.39 4.75
CA GLU A 321 -23.79 -11.10 4.88
C GLU A 321 -22.36 -11.27 5.40
N ASN A 322 -21.48 -10.33 5.07
CA ASN A 322 -20.12 -10.34 5.58
C ASN A 322 -19.58 -8.94 5.81
N SER A 323 -18.74 -8.82 6.82
CA SER A 323 -17.93 -7.64 7.04
C SER A 323 -16.60 -8.05 7.69
N TYR A 324 -15.74 -7.07 7.94
CA TYR A 324 -14.41 -7.33 8.48
C TYR A 324 -14.01 -6.29 9.53
N ALA A 325 -13.03 -6.69 10.35
CA ALA A 325 -12.28 -5.79 11.22
C ALA A 325 -10.79 -6.04 11.03
N SER A 326 -9.98 -4.99 11.15
CA SER A 326 -8.52 -5.10 11.01
C SER A 326 -7.80 -4.06 11.84
N ARG A 327 -6.56 -4.38 12.23
CA ARG A 327 -5.59 -3.44 12.82
C ARG A 327 -4.23 -3.68 12.22
N SER A 328 -3.46 -2.60 12.02
CA SER A 328 -2.12 -2.67 11.46
C SER A 328 -1.24 -1.57 12.03
N TYR A 329 -0.06 -1.95 12.53
CA TYR A 329 0.89 -1.05 13.18
C TYR A 329 2.33 -1.40 12.83
N ARG A 330 3.24 -0.46 13.12
CA ARG A 330 4.69 -0.70 13.14
C ARG A 330 5.11 -1.19 14.51
N MET A 331 4.75 -2.43 14.83
CA MET A 331 5.02 -3.06 16.13
C MET A 331 5.62 -4.45 15.94
N GLY A 332 6.24 -4.98 16.98
CA GLY A 332 6.62 -6.38 17.08
C GLY A 332 5.47 -7.26 17.56
N THR A 333 5.81 -8.43 18.14
CA THR A 333 4.81 -9.41 18.57
C THR A 333 3.97 -8.96 19.77
N GLU A 334 4.41 -7.92 20.49
CA GLU A 334 3.64 -7.22 21.54
C GLU A 334 2.30 -6.66 21.05
N PHE A 335 2.13 -6.55 19.73
CA PHE A 335 0.85 -6.24 19.08
C PHE A 335 -0.26 -7.25 19.39
N LEU A 336 0.10 -8.54 19.58
CA LEU A 336 -0.86 -9.64 19.74
C LEU A 336 -1.37 -9.75 21.18
N THR A 337 -2.34 -8.94 21.55
CA THR A 337 -2.97 -8.94 22.88
C THR A 337 -4.36 -9.56 22.84
N ASP A 338 -4.84 -10.04 23.99
CA ASP A 338 -6.20 -10.55 24.13
C ASP A 338 -7.26 -9.47 23.90
N GLU A 339 -6.97 -8.24 24.32
CA GLU A 339 -7.83 -7.08 24.10
C GLU A 339 -8.00 -6.76 22.61
N LEU A 340 -6.91 -6.84 21.83
CA LEU A 340 -6.98 -6.71 20.37
C LEU A 340 -7.88 -7.77 19.75
N LEU A 341 -7.75 -9.03 20.18
CA LEU A 341 -8.57 -10.13 19.66
C LEU A 341 -10.06 -9.93 20.01
N ASP A 342 -10.37 -9.49 21.23
CA ASP A 342 -11.74 -9.18 21.65
C ASP A 342 -12.34 -8.03 20.84
N THR A 343 -11.57 -6.97 20.64
CA THR A 343 -11.98 -5.81 19.84
C THR A 343 -12.28 -6.20 18.40
N LEU A 344 -11.38 -6.92 17.74
CA LEU A 344 -11.57 -7.36 16.35
C LEU A 344 -12.74 -8.33 16.20
N ALA A 345 -12.91 -9.27 17.16
CA ALA A 345 -14.03 -10.20 17.13
C ALA A 345 -15.36 -9.47 17.24
N LYS A 346 -15.49 -8.57 18.21
CA LYS A 346 -16.70 -7.77 18.44
C LYS A 346 -17.03 -6.90 17.22
N GLU A 347 -16.06 -6.14 16.73
CA GLU A 347 -16.26 -5.28 15.56
C GLU A 347 -16.67 -6.06 14.30
N ALA A 348 -16.03 -7.21 14.02
CA ALA A 348 -16.35 -8.01 12.84
C ALA A 348 -17.79 -8.55 12.91
N VAL A 349 -18.23 -8.99 14.10
CA VAL A 349 -19.58 -9.51 14.34
C VAL A 349 -20.62 -8.39 14.25
N GLU A 350 -20.41 -7.25 14.93
CA GLU A 350 -21.33 -6.12 14.94
C GLU A 350 -21.53 -5.54 13.53
N LYS A 351 -20.43 -5.27 12.81
CA LYS A 351 -20.46 -4.77 11.44
C LYS A 351 -21.14 -5.73 10.46
N THR A 352 -21.07 -7.04 10.70
CA THR A 352 -21.77 -8.02 9.86
C THR A 352 -23.24 -8.11 10.23
N SER A 353 -23.55 -8.13 11.52
CA SER A 353 -24.92 -8.29 12.03
C SER A 353 -25.86 -7.17 11.56
N ILE A 354 -25.38 -5.91 11.53
CA ILE A 354 -26.19 -4.77 11.13
C ILE A 354 -26.63 -4.84 9.65
N LEU A 355 -25.86 -5.51 8.78
CA LEU A 355 -26.15 -5.63 7.35
C LEU A 355 -27.45 -6.41 7.08
N PHE A 356 -27.89 -7.27 7.98
CA PHE A 356 -29.18 -7.96 7.86
C PHE A 356 -30.37 -7.02 7.98
N GLN A 357 -30.22 -5.88 8.65
CA GLN A 357 -31.27 -4.86 8.80
C GLN A 357 -31.11 -3.74 7.78
N ALA A 358 -29.98 -3.68 7.09
CA ALA A 358 -29.66 -2.59 6.20
C ALA A 358 -30.42 -2.67 4.87
N ILE A 359 -30.85 -1.50 4.40
CA ILE A 359 -31.49 -1.30 3.09
C ILE A 359 -30.53 -0.56 2.14
N LYS A 360 -30.88 -0.54 0.85
CA LYS A 360 -30.27 0.39 -0.10
C LYS A 360 -31.08 1.69 -0.10
N PRO A 361 -30.48 2.84 0.16
CA PRO A 361 -31.19 4.11 0.16
C PRO A 361 -31.53 4.53 -1.28
N LYS A 362 -32.45 5.48 -1.43
CA LYS A 362 -32.68 6.16 -2.72
C LYS A 362 -31.44 6.95 -3.12
N GLY A 363 -31.06 6.83 -4.39
CA GLY A 363 -29.97 7.61 -4.96
C GLY A 363 -30.34 9.09 -5.14
N GLY A 364 -29.33 9.95 -5.21
CA GLY A 364 -29.51 11.38 -5.46
C GLY A 364 -28.44 12.26 -4.82
N GLU A 365 -28.55 13.56 -5.02
CA GLU A 365 -27.71 14.54 -4.33
C GLU A 365 -28.29 14.85 -2.95
N MET A 366 -27.45 14.71 -1.91
CA MET A 366 -27.87 14.93 -0.53
C MET A 366 -26.69 15.27 0.38
N PRO A 367 -26.95 15.81 1.59
CA PRO A 367 -25.94 15.94 2.64
C PRO A 367 -25.43 14.56 3.10
N VAL A 368 -24.12 14.47 3.30
CA VAL A 368 -23.46 13.26 3.79
C VAL A 368 -22.64 13.59 5.04
N VAL A 369 -23.00 12.98 6.15
CA VAL A 369 -22.14 12.98 7.33
C VAL A 369 -21.12 11.85 7.20
N MET A 370 -19.87 12.21 7.11
CA MET A 370 -18.74 11.29 7.09
C MET A 370 -18.40 10.92 8.53
N GLY A 371 -18.50 9.65 8.92
CA GLY A 371 -18.17 9.20 10.27
C GLY A 371 -16.69 9.26 10.57
N ALA A 372 -16.30 9.41 11.82
CA ALA A 372 -14.91 9.54 12.23
C ALA A 372 -14.07 8.28 11.90
N GLY A 373 -12.82 8.47 11.55
CA GLY A 373 -11.85 7.40 11.26
C GLY A 373 -11.81 7.02 9.78
N GLY A 374 -12.45 5.91 9.39
CA GLY A 374 -12.38 5.33 8.04
C GLY A 374 -12.79 6.26 6.91
N SER A 375 -13.61 7.27 7.20
CA SER A 375 -13.95 8.33 6.24
C SER A 375 -12.76 9.18 5.80
N GLY A 376 -11.62 9.11 6.51
CA GLY A 376 -10.36 9.71 6.08
C GLY A 376 -9.88 9.26 4.70
N ILE A 377 -10.44 8.17 4.15
CA ILE A 377 -10.23 7.77 2.76
C ILE A 377 -10.69 8.86 1.78
N LEU A 378 -11.66 9.70 2.14
CA LEU A 378 -12.03 10.88 1.36
C LEU A 378 -10.83 11.81 1.18
N LEU A 379 -10.10 12.08 2.26
CA LEU A 379 -8.91 12.95 2.19
C LEU A 379 -7.80 12.30 1.38
N HIS A 380 -7.61 10.99 1.52
CA HIS A 380 -6.57 10.26 0.79
C HIS A 380 -6.84 10.27 -0.72
N GLU A 381 -8.01 9.86 -1.15
CA GLU A 381 -8.34 9.70 -2.57
C GLU A 381 -8.75 11.01 -3.22
N ALA A 382 -9.68 11.76 -2.61
CA ALA A 382 -10.26 12.93 -3.25
C ALA A 382 -9.27 14.09 -3.42
N ILE A 383 -8.33 14.24 -2.49
CA ILE A 383 -7.40 15.37 -2.46
C ILE A 383 -5.94 14.96 -2.24
N GLY A 384 -5.64 13.93 -1.44
CA GLY A 384 -4.29 13.56 -1.03
C GLY A 384 -3.39 13.24 -2.22
N HIS A 385 -3.82 12.39 -3.13
CA HIS A 385 -3.08 12.10 -4.37
C HIS A 385 -2.89 13.35 -5.25
N ALA A 386 -3.88 14.24 -5.27
CA ALA A 386 -3.78 15.46 -6.04
C ALA A 386 -2.82 16.49 -5.40
N PHE A 387 -2.44 16.31 -4.13
CA PHE A 387 -1.43 17.11 -3.44
C PHE A 387 -0.02 16.53 -3.51
N GLU A 388 0.19 15.38 -4.12
CA GLU A 388 1.53 14.85 -4.37
C GLU A 388 2.25 15.73 -5.40
N ALA A 389 3.47 16.16 -5.06
CA ALA A 389 4.13 17.26 -5.75
C ALA A 389 4.58 16.94 -7.17
N ASP A 390 4.77 15.68 -7.52
CA ASP A 390 5.14 15.27 -8.88
C ASP A 390 4.01 15.51 -9.90
N PHE A 391 2.74 15.33 -9.51
CA PHE A 391 1.59 15.71 -10.34
C PHE A 391 1.47 17.23 -10.47
N ASN A 392 1.70 17.95 -9.37
CA ASN A 392 1.60 19.40 -9.35
C ASN A 392 2.73 20.07 -10.14
N ARG A 393 3.98 19.57 -10.02
CA ARG A 393 5.13 20.02 -10.80
C ARG A 393 4.92 19.82 -12.31
N LYS A 394 4.29 18.71 -12.69
CA LYS A 394 3.98 18.38 -14.10
C LYS A 394 2.69 19.04 -14.61
N LYS A 395 2.00 19.83 -13.79
CA LYS A 395 0.70 20.46 -14.12
C LYS A 395 -0.39 19.48 -14.51
N THR A 396 -0.39 18.30 -13.89
CA THR A 396 -1.37 17.23 -14.14
C THR A 396 -2.40 17.06 -13.02
N SER A 397 -2.20 17.77 -11.90
CA SER A 397 -3.18 17.84 -10.81
C SER A 397 -4.11 19.04 -10.97
N ILE A 398 -5.39 18.87 -10.58
CA ILE A 398 -6.37 19.96 -10.50
C ILE A 398 -5.96 21.06 -9.50
N PHE A 399 -5.05 20.78 -8.56
CA PHE A 399 -4.54 21.73 -7.57
C PHE A 399 -3.23 22.43 -7.97
N SER A 400 -2.70 22.20 -9.19
CA SER A 400 -1.36 22.68 -9.59
C SER A 400 -1.13 24.18 -9.48
N ASP A 401 -2.19 24.99 -9.57
CA ASP A 401 -2.10 26.45 -9.52
C ASP A 401 -2.80 27.04 -8.26
N LEU A 402 -3.05 26.19 -7.25
CA LEU A 402 -3.78 26.57 -6.04
C LEU A 402 -2.91 26.72 -4.79
N LEU A 403 -1.58 26.56 -4.91
CA LEU A 403 -0.66 26.79 -3.79
C LEU A 403 -0.81 28.23 -3.26
N ASN A 404 -0.89 28.38 -1.94
CA ASN A 404 -1.16 29.63 -1.20
C ASN A 404 -2.54 30.26 -1.48
N LYS A 405 -3.49 29.47 -1.99
CA LYS A 405 -4.88 29.93 -2.19
C LYS A 405 -5.83 29.21 -1.23
N LYS A 406 -6.93 29.87 -0.90
CA LYS A 406 -8.02 29.28 -0.13
C LYS A 406 -8.69 28.18 -0.95
N VAL A 407 -8.79 26.97 -0.37
CA VAL A 407 -9.36 25.77 -1.00
C VAL A 407 -10.58 25.21 -0.24
N CYS A 408 -10.76 25.63 1.02
CA CYS A 408 -11.91 25.26 1.85
C CYS A 408 -12.13 26.28 2.96
N ASP A 409 -12.99 25.95 3.93
CA ASP A 409 -13.25 26.81 5.07
C ASP A 409 -12.02 26.93 6.00
N GLU A 410 -11.90 28.07 6.70
CA GLU A 410 -10.74 28.41 7.51
C GLU A 410 -10.53 27.53 8.75
N HIS A 411 -11.57 26.84 9.22
CA HIS A 411 -11.43 25.92 10.34
C HIS A 411 -10.96 24.50 9.92
N ILE A 412 -10.65 24.29 8.64
CA ILE A 412 -10.19 23.00 8.13
C ILE A 412 -8.67 22.98 8.02
N ASN A 413 -8.06 22.03 8.72
CA ASN A 413 -6.65 21.69 8.61
C ASN A 413 -6.50 20.25 8.12
N VAL A 414 -5.69 20.04 7.07
CA VAL A 414 -5.34 18.73 6.55
C VAL A 414 -3.84 18.54 6.64
N VAL A 415 -3.44 17.43 7.20
CA VAL A 415 -2.06 17.08 7.52
C VAL A 415 -1.67 15.75 6.89
N ASP A 416 -0.42 15.61 6.47
CA ASP A 416 0.23 14.32 6.28
C ASP A 416 1.36 14.18 7.30
N ASP A 417 1.34 13.11 8.11
CA ASP A 417 2.20 12.97 9.29
C ASP A 417 2.96 11.64 9.28
N GLY A 418 4.28 11.74 9.18
CA GLY A 418 5.20 10.60 9.27
C GLY A 418 5.70 10.32 10.69
N THR A 419 5.16 10.98 11.74
CA THR A 419 5.74 11.00 13.09
C THR A 419 4.86 10.37 14.17
N ILE A 420 3.69 9.84 13.81
CA ILE A 420 2.74 9.25 14.76
C ILE A 420 3.30 7.93 15.29
N PRO A 421 3.47 7.76 16.63
CA PRO A 421 4.05 6.55 17.19
C PRO A 421 3.30 5.28 16.73
N PHE A 422 4.06 4.27 16.33
CA PHE A 422 3.60 2.98 15.84
C PHE A 422 2.65 3.00 14.65
N ASN A 423 2.34 4.17 14.08
CA ASN A 423 1.44 4.26 12.95
C ASN A 423 2.04 3.61 11.70
N ARG A 424 1.18 2.96 10.92
CA ARG A 424 1.52 2.26 9.68
C ARG A 424 2.24 3.16 8.65
N GLY A 425 1.87 4.45 8.57
CA GLY A 425 2.45 5.45 7.67
C GLY A 425 3.75 6.06 8.17
N SER A 426 4.10 5.92 9.44
CA SER A 426 5.24 6.61 10.05
C SER A 426 6.59 6.09 9.58
N VAL A 427 7.59 6.96 9.63
CA VAL A 427 8.98 6.63 9.27
C VAL A 427 9.95 7.50 10.05
N ASN A 428 11.05 6.90 10.52
CA ASN A 428 12.13 7.66 11.15
C ASN A 428 12.86 8.53 10.11
N ILE A 429 13.29 7.91 9.01
CA ILE A 429 13.91 8.56 7.85
C ILE A 429 13.26 7.95 6.60
N ASP A 430 12.86 8.77 5.63
CA ASP A 430 12.25 8.33 4.38
C ASP A 430 13.26 7.65 3.44
N ASP A 431 12.79 7.22 2.25
CA ASP A 431 13.62 6.48 1.31
C ASP A 431 14.57 7.38 0.48
N GLU A 432 14.68 8.63 0.85
CA GLU A 432 15.60 9.63 0.29
C GLU A 432 16.52 10.28 1.33
N GLY A 433 16.47 9.81 2.59
CA GLY A 433 17.32 10.31 3.67
C GLY A 433 16.75 11.52 4.42
N ILE A 434 15.46 11.79 4.34
CA ILE A 434 14.77 12.90 5.00
C ILE A 434 14.00 12.37 6.22
N GLU A 435 14.11 13.04 7.36
CA GLU A 435 13.37 12.68 8.56
C GLU A 435 11.87 12.74 8.35
N GLY A 436 11.15 11.80 8.99
CA GLY A 436 9.69 11.84 9.07
C GLY A 436 9.23 13.13 9.74
N GLN A 437 8.21 13.76 9.18
CA GLN A 437 7.72 15.05 9.71
C GLN A 437 6.20 15.16 9.55
N LYS A 438 5.62 16.11 10.29
CA LYS A 438 4.23 16.54 10.16
C LYS A 438 4.16 17.70 9.18
N THR A 439 3.48 17.54 8.08
CA THR A 439 3.32 18.55 7.02
C THR A 439 1.87 19.00 6.94
N TYR A 440 1.61 20.29 7.19
CA TYR A 440 0.31 20.88 6.88
C TYR A 440 0.19 21.06 5.37
N ILE A 441 -0.71 20.31 4.76
CA ILE A 441 -1.04 20.43 3.34
C ILE A 441 -2.03 21.59 3.17
N VAL A 442 -3.10 21.58 3.99
CA VAL A 442 -4.06 22.67 4.12
C VAL A 442 -4.00 23.18 5.56
N HIS A 443 -3.78 24.48 5.71
CA HIS A 443 -3.76 25.14 7.01
C HIS A 443 -4.70 26.33 6.98
N GLU A 444 -5.65 26.37 7.92
CA GLU A 444 -6.68 27.40 7.97
C GLU A 444 -7.38 27.62 6.60
N GLY A 445 -7.72 26.52 5.94
CA GLY A 445 -8.40 26.51 4.64
C GLY A 445 -7.52 26.88 3.44
N ILE A 446 -6.25 27.20 3.64
CA ILE A 446 -5.29 27.56 2.60
C ILE A 446 -4.40 26.37 2.25
N LEU A 447 -4.22 26.06 0.96
CA LEU A 447 -3.27 25.08 0.48
C LEU A 447 -1.85 25.61 0.67
N THR A 448 -1.14 25.17 1.73
CA THR A 448 0.16 25.69 2.14
C THR A 448 1.34 24.88 1.62
N SER A 449 1.14 23.60 1.30
CA SER A 449 2.20 22.73 0.80
C SER A 449 1.66 21.64 -0.11
N TYR A 450 2.54 21.05 -0.89
CA TYR A 450 2.37 19.72 -1.48
C TYR A 450 3.23 18.72 -0.69
N LEU A 451 3.09 17.42 -1.00
CA LEU A 451 3.95 16.37 -0.47
C LEU A 451 5.14 16.17 -1.42
N HIS A 452 6.34 16.45 -0.94
CA HIS A 452 7.53 16.54 -1.75
C HIS A 452 8.48 15.36 -1.57
N ASP A 453 8.98 14.85 -2.70
CA ASP A 453 10.23 14.12 -2.82
C ASP A 453 11.38 15.11 -3.10
N ARG A 454 12.59 14.61 -3.22
CA ARG A 454 13.79 15.41 -3.53
C ARG A 454 13.66 16.21 -4.83
N ILE A 455 13.16 15.60 -5.89
CA ILE A 455 13.02 16.25 -7.22
C ILE A 455 12.01 17.39 -7.13
N SER A 456 10.87 17.14 -6.55
CA SER A 456 9.82 18.14 -6.44
C SER A 456 10.21 19.26 -5.47
N ALA A 457 10.87 18.95 -4.36
CA ALA A 457 11.39 19.95 -3.43
C ALA A 457 12.40 20.89 -4.11
N LYS A 458 13.33 20.34 -4.91
CA LYS A 458 14.28 21.13 -5.71
C LYS A 458 13.55 22.03 -6.72
N HIS A 459 12.50 21.51 -7.39
CA HIS A 459 11.72 22.28 -8.36
C HIS A 459 11.02 23.49 -7.72
N TYR A 460 10.46 23.33 -6.53
CA TYR A 460 9.77 24.41 -5.81
C TYR A 460 10.71 25.26 -4.94
N GLY A 461 12.00 24.93 -4.85
CA GLY A 461 13.00 25.65 -4.05
C GLY A 461 12.75 25.57 -2.55
N ILE A 462 12.22 24.44 -2.05
CA ILE A 462 11.89 24.20 -0.64
C ILE A 462 12.59 22.93 -0.13
N GLN A 463 12.46 22.67 1.17
CA GLN A 463 12.89 21.40 1.76
C GLN A 463 11.91 20.28 1.43
N SER A 464 12.40 19.03 1.30
CA SER A 464 11.54 17.86 1.16
C SER A 464 10.71 17.64 2.43
N THR A 465 9.49 17.13 2.25
CA THR A 465 8.54 16.88 3.35
C THR A 465 8.65 15.47 3.95
N GLY A 466 9.68 14.70 3.58
CA GLY A 466 9.84 13.31 4.05
C GLY A 466 8.82 12.34 3.44
N ASN A 467 8.35 12.67 2.25
CA ASN A 467 7.36 11.88 1.52
C ASN A 467 7.94 11.11 0.32
N GLY A 468 9.27 11.09 0.16
CA GLY A 468 9.94 10.24 -0.82
C GLY A 468 9.82 8.77 -0.43
N ARG A 469 8.98 7.99 -1.13
CA ARG A 469 8.70 6.58 -0.79
C ARG A 469 8.80 5.69 -2.00
N ARG A 470 9.30 4.46 -1.78
CA ARG A 470 9.30 3.36 -2.75
C ARG A 470 8.65 2.12 -2.16
N GLU A 471 8.12 1.23 -3.00
CA GLU A 471 7.61 -0.06 -2.55
C GLU A 471 8.74 -0.94 -2.04
N ASN A 472 9.83 -1.04 -2.81
CA ASN A 472 11.05 -1.78 -2.46
C ASN A 472 12.26 -1.29 -3.28
N PHE A 473 13.42 -1.92 -3.08
CA PHE A 473 14.67 -1.56 -3.75
C PHE A 473 14.64 -1.65 -5.30
N ARG A 474 13.63 -2.26 -5.91
CA ARG A 474 13.47 -2.33 -7.38
C ARG A 474 12.82 -1.09 -7.98
N GLN A 475 12.29 -0.20 -7.12
CA GLN A 475 11.51 0.96 -7.53
C GLN A 475 12.21 2.28 -7.16
N ILE A 476 11.94 3.32 -7.95
CA ILE A 476 12.36 4.68 -7.62
C ILE A 476 11.45 5.26 -6.53
N PRO A 477 11.96 6.07 -5.59
CA PRO A 477 11.12 6.82 -4.68
C PRO A 477 10.36 7.91 -5.44
N ILE A 478 9.10 8.09 -5.06
CA ILE A 478 8.20 9.12 -5.58
C ILE A 478 7.42 9.75 -4.42
N PRO A 479 6.84 10.95 -4.58
CA PRO A 479 6.00 11.53 -3.54
C PRO A 479 4.81 10.64 -3.20
N ARG A 480 4.63 10.30 -1.93
CA ARG A 480 3.55 9.44 -1.44
C ARG A 480 3.08 9.90 -0.05
N MET A 481 1.79 9.82 0.18
CA MET A 481 1.18 10.00 1.50
C MET A 481 1.70 8.99 2.53
N ARG A 482 1.60 9.35 3.82
CA ARG A 482 1.94 8.54 4.99
C ARG A 482 0.72 8.33 5.87
N ALA A 483 0.44 9.24 6.79
CA ALA A 483 -0.79 9.29 7.57
C ALA A 483 -1.48 10.62 7.29
N THR A 484 -2.44 10.59 6.36
CA THR A 484 -3.16 11.80 5.94
C THR A 484 -4.45 11.93 6.74
N TYR A 485 -4.61 13.05 7.45
CA TYR A 485 -5.79 13.26 8.29
C TYR A 485 -6.23 14.72 8.37
N MET A 486 -7.49 14.92 8.77
CA MET A 486 -8.06 16.21 9.15
C MET A 486 -7.99 16.37 10.66
N GLU A 487 -7.58 17.54 11.13
CA GLU A 487 -7.59 17.85 12.56
C GLU A 487 -9.03 18.03 13.09
N ALA A 488 -9.21 17.88 14.40
CA ALA A 488 -10.51 18.00 15.05
C ALA A 488 -11.04 19.44 14.96
N GLY A 489 -12.34 19.56 14.73
CA GLY A 489 -13.11 20.79 14.86
C GLY A 489 -13.68 20.97 16.26
N ASN A 490 -14.74 21.77 16.36
CA ASN A 490 -15.29 22.23 17.64
C ASN A 490 -16.68 21.68 17.97
N VAL A 491 -17.38 21.03 17.02
CA VAL A 491 -18.74 20.54 17.22
C VAL A 491 -18.76 19.06 17.56
N THR A 492 -19.82 18.58 18.19
CA THR A 492 -19.99 17.14 18.43
C THR A 492 -20.58 16.44 17.21
N GLU A 493 -20.41 15.12 17.12
CA GLU A 493 -21.02 14.33 16.05
C GLU A 493 -22.54 14.41 16.11
N GLU A 494 -23.12 14.44 17.31
CA GLU A 494 -24.55 14.57 17.54
C GLU A 494 -25.09 15.91 17.00
N GLU A 495 -24.37 17.01 17.18
CA GLU A 495 -24.73 18.32 16.63
C GLU A 495 -24.67 18.31 15.09
N ILE A 496 -23.68 17.64 14.51
CA ILE A 496 -23.56 17.46 13.05
C ILE A 496 -24.77 16.68 12.54
N ILE A 497 -25.10 15.54 13.14
CA ILE A 497 -26.24 14.71 12.75
C ILE A 497 -27.55 15.50 12.90
N ALA A 498 -27.72 16.22 14.03
CA ALA A 498 -28.93 17.02 14.31
C ALA A 498 -29.15 18.15 13.30
N SER A 499 -28.10 18.67 12.67
CA SER A 499 -28.18 19.72 11.65
C SER A 499 -28.75 19.24 10.31
N VAL A 500 -28.74 17.92 10.05
CA VAL A 500 -29.16 17.33 8.78
C VAL A 500 -30.61 16.88 8.84
N LYS A 501 -31.48 17.51 8.05
CA LYS A 501 -32.90 17.12 7.99
C LYS A 501 -33.11 15.78 7.31
N ASN A 502 -32.48 15.58 6.14
CA ASN A 502 -32.50 14.33 5.38
C ASN A 502 -31.14 14.15 4.71
N GLY A 503 -30.53 13.00 4.88
CA GLY A 503 -29.23 12.67 4.34
C GLY A 503 -28.78 11.27 4.75
N ILE A 504 -27.49 11.02 4.67
CA ILE A 504 -26.91 9.78 5.16
C ILE A 504 -25.73 10.03 6.09
N TYR A 505 -25.49 9.06 6.97
CA TYR A 505 -24.26 8.89 7.74
C TYR A 505 -23.49 7.72 7.15
N ALA A 506 -22.27 7.94 6.66
CA ALA A 506 -21.40 6.92 6.11
C ALA A 506 -20.40 6.46 7.16
N SER A 507 -20.51 5.19 7.62
CA SER A 507 -19.70 4.65 8.73
C SER A 507 -18.42 4.00 8.25
N SER A 508 -18.48 3.12 7.25
CA SER A 508 -17.33 2.35 6.80
C SER A 508 -17.23 2.28 5.28
N PHE A 509 -15.98 2.21 4.83
CA PHE A 509 -15.60 2.25 3.43
C PHE A 509 -14.78 1.01 3.07
N THR A 510 -14.86 0.53 1.83
CA THR A 510 -14.11 -0.64 1.37
C THR A 510 -13.06 -0.30 0.34
N ASN A 511 -13.29 0.68 -0.50
CA ASN A 511 -12.36 1.15 -1.51
C ASN A 511 -12.71 2.57 -1.98
N GLY A 512 -11.79 3.18 -2.72
CA GLY A 512 -11.99 4.45 -3.40
C GLY A 512 -11.16 4.52 -4.68
N GLN A 513 -11.54 5.42 -5.56
CA GLN A 513 -10.81 5.74 -6.78
C GLN A 513 -10.91 7.23 -7.07
N VAL A 514 -9.82 7.81 -7.61
CA VAL A 514 -9.76 9.22 -8.00
C VAL A 514 -9.15 9.39 -9.38
N GLN A 515 -9.68 10.37 -10.13
CA GLN A 515 -9.06 10.90 -11.35
C GLN A 515 -8.32 12.20 -11.01
N ILE A 516 -7.03 12.12 -10.75
CA ILE A 516 -6.22 13.21 -10.17
C ILE A 516 -6.32 14.51 -10.99
N GLY A 517 -6.33 14.42 -12.30
CA GLY A 517 -6.42 15.58 -13.20
C GLY A 517 -7.80 16.28 -13.19
N ALA A 518 -8.87 15.51 -13.11
CA ALA A 518 -10.25 15.99 -13.05
C ALA A 518 -10.75 16.23 -11.60
N GLY A 519 -10.15 15.51 -10.64
CA GLY A 519 -10.56 15.52 -9.25
C GLY A 519 -11.78 14.67 -8.93
N ASP A 520 -12.34 13.95 -9.92
CA ASP A 520 -13.52 13.13 -9.71
C ASP A 520 -13.20 11.88 -8.92
N PHE A 521 -14.00 11.56 -7.91
CA PHE A 521 -13.83 10.38 -7.08
C PHE A 521 -15.10 9.55 -6.96
N THR A 522 -14.90 8.28 -6.63
CA THR A 522 -15.98 7.37 -6.24
C THR A 522 -15.51 6.55 -5.03
N PHE A 523 -16.34 6.51 -3.98
CA PHE A 523 -16.13 5.66 -2.80
C PHE A 523 -17.23 4.63 -2.68
N PHE A 524 -16.87 3.42 -2.26
CA PHE A 524 -17.82 2.39 -1.90
C PHE A 524 -18.01 2.37 -0.38
N VAL A 525 -19.22 2.71 0.06
CA VAL A 525 -19.63 2.69 1.48
C VAL A 525 -20.23 1.33 1.78
N LYS A 526 -19.64 0.64 2.73
CA LYS A 526 -20.08 -0.70 3.13
C LYS A 526 -21.34 -0.65 3.99
N ASP A 527 -21.35 0.25 4.96
CA ASP A 527 -22.47 0.45 5.88
C ASP A 527 -22.56 1.91 6.37
N GLY A 528 -23.74 2.26 6.84
CA GLY A 528 -24.07 3.57 7.38
C GLY A 528 -25.52 3.62 7.84
N TYR A 529 -26.09 4.82 7.94
CA TYR A 529 -27.46 5.06 8.36
C TYR A 529 -28.12 6.15 7.53
N LEU A 530 -29.44 6.08 7.40
CA LEU A 530 -30.24 7.24 6.99
C LEU A 530 -30.24 8.27 8.13
N ILE A 531 -30.21 9.54 7.75
CA ILE A 531 -30.50 10.64 8.66
C ILE A 531 -31.87 11.20 8.29
N GLU A 532 -32.81 11.18 9.22
CA GLU A 532 -34.16 11.71 9.09
C GLU A 532 -34.47 12.60 10.28
N ASN A 533 -34.79 13.88 10.01
CA ASN A 533 -35.08 14.89 11.03
C ASN A 533 -33.99 14.98 12.14
N GLY A 534 -32.71 14.95 11.74
CA GLY A 534 -31.59 15.09 12.67
C GLY A 534 -31.28 13.85 13.50
N LYS A 535 -31.72 12.66 13.08
CA LYS A 535 -31.50 11.40 13.80
C LYS A 535 -31.08 10.30 12.86
N LEU A 536 -30.17 9.42 13.33
CA LEU A 536 -29.89 8.16 12.67
C LEU A 536 -31.10 7.25 12.78
N THR A 537 -31.54 6.68 11.65
CA THR A 537 -32.73 5.82 11.60
C THR A 537 -32.40 4.45 11.02
N GLN A 538 -32.67 4.19 9.76
CA GLN A 538 -32.51 2.90 9.13
C GLN A 538 -31.05 2.64 8.76
N PRO A 539 -30.43 1.49 9.09
CA PRO A 539 -29.15 1.09 8.54
C PRO A 539 -29.20 1.00 7.02
N ILE A 540 -28.11 1.43 6.36
CA ILE A 540 -27.93 1.39 4.90
C ILE A 540 -26.65 0.65 4.54
N LYS A 541 -26.59 0.12 3.32
CA LYS A 541 -25.41 -0.60 2.81
C LYS A 541 -25.27 -0.51 1.29
N ASP A 542 -24.09 -0.93 0.82
CA ASP A 542 -23.77 -1.17 -0.60
C ASP A 542 -24.12 0.03 -1.49
N ILE A 543 -23.67 1.22 -1.12
CA ILE A 543 -23.85 2.46 -1.84
C ILE A 543 -22.53 3.04 -2.32
N ASN A 544 -22.59 3.85 -3.37
CA ASN A 544 -21.46 4.64 -3.82
C ASN A 544 -21.68 6.13 -3.47
N ILE A 545 -20.60 6.78 -3.04
CA ILE A 545 -20.54 8.24 -2.94
C ILE A 545 -19.66 8.73 -4.08
N ILE A 546 -20.19 9.66 -4.87
CA ILE A 546 -19.52 10.23 -6.04
C ILE A 546 -19.42 11.73 -5.85
N GLY A 547 -18.26 12.29 -6.17
CA GLY A 547 -18.02 13.72 -6.04
C GLY A 547 -16.77 14.17 -6.79
N ASN A 548 -16.42 15.43 -6.56
CA ASN A 548 -15.20 16.05 -7.08
C ASN A 548 -14.40 16.59 -5.90
N GLY A 549 -13.11 16.26 -5.81
CA GLY A 549 -12.26 16.51 -4.64
C GLY A 549 -12.25 17.96 -4.16
N PRO A 550 -11.87 18.94 -5.01
CA PRO A 550 -11.92 20.35 -4.65
C PRO A 550 -13.29 20.83 -4.16
N LYS A 551 -14.36 20.37 -4.84
CA LYS A 551 -15.71 20.73 -4.46
C LYS A 551 -16.12 20.09 -3.14
N ALA A 552 -15.86 18.81 -2.94
CA ALA A 552 -16.17 18.12 -1.70
C ALA A 552 -15.44 18.74 -0.49
N LEU A 553 -14.16 19.13 -0.67
CA LEU A 553 -13.39 19.82 0.36
C LEU A 553 -13.97 21.20 0.70
N ALA A 554 -14.40 21.96 -0.32
CA ALA A 554 -15.04 23.26 -0.14
C ALA A 554 -16.46 23.15 0.45
N ASP A 555 -17.15 22.05 0.22
CA ASP A 555 -18.51 21.76 0.71
C ASP A 555 -18.54 21.16 2.13
N ILE A 556 -17.39 20.98 2.80
CA ILE A 556 -17.35 20.63 4.22
C ILE A 556 -17.77 21.86 5.04
N THR A 557 -18.87 21.74 5.75
CA THR A 557 -19.49 22.85 6.50
C THR A 557 -19.41 22.70 8.01
N MET A 558 -19.20 21.48 8.51
CA MET A 558 -19.04 21.20 9.94
C MET A 558 -17.97 20.12 10.13
N VAL A 559 -17.12 20.29 11.14
CA VAL A 559 -16.04 19.36 11.51
C VAL A 559 -16.16 19.03 12.99
N GLY A 560 -16.22 17.74 13.29
CA GLY A 560 -16.41 17.21 14.63
C GLY A 560 -15.18 17.30 15.52
N ASN A 561 -15.39 17.16 16.83
CA ASN A 561 -14.31 17.12 17.83
C ASN A 561 -13.82 15.68 18.12
N ASN A 562 -14.41 14.67 17.46
CA ASN A 562 -14.18 13.25 17.67
C ASN A 562 -13.16 12.66 16.69
N TYR A 563 -12.02 13.35 16.50
CA TYR A 563 -10.94 12.86 15.63
C TYR A 563 -10.59 11.39 15.92
N LYS A 564 -10.46 10.61 14.84
CA LYS A 564 -10.04 9.22 14.91
C LYS A 564 -9.16 8.89 13.70
N MET A 565 -8.05 8.18 13.98
CA MET A 565 -7.25 7.53 12.92
C MET A 565 -7.87 6.17 12.58
N ASP A 566 -7.87 5.80 11.32
CA ASP A 566 -8.22 4.44 10.91
C ASP A 566 -6.98 3.55 10.99
N ASP A 567 -6.97 2.65 11.95
CA ASP A 567 -5.88 1.70 12.17
C ASP A 567 -5.96 0.44 11.29
N GLY A 568 -6.77 0.49 10.23
CA GLY A 568 -6.94 -0.60 9.26
C GLY A 568 -5.75 -0.81 8.33
N THR A 569 -5.89 -1.76 7.41
CA THR A 569 -4.82 -2.23 6.53
C THR A 569 -4.81 -1.52 5.17
N TRP A 570 -4.89 -0.20 5.15
CA TRP A 570 -4.90 0.56 3.91
C TRP A 570 -3.55 0.46 3.16
N THR A 571 -3.63 0.24 1.86
CA THR A 571 -2.48 0.21 0.96
C THR A 571 -2.76 1.07 -0.25
N CYS A 572 -1.91 2.05 -0.46
CA CYS A 572 -2.01 3.01 -1.55
C CYS A 572 -1.23 2.54 -2.77
N GLY A 573 -1.86 2.57 -3.94
CA GLY A 573 -1.24 2.23 -5.24
C GLY A 573 -0.97 3.48 -6.08
N LYS A 574 0.27 3.68 -6.54
CA LYS A 574 0.65 4.73 -7.49
C LYS A 574 1.82 4.27 -8.35
N ASP A 575 1.75 4.48 -9.66
CA ASP A 575 2.80 4.13 -10.63
C ASP A 575 3.26 2.65 -10.53
N GLY A 576 2.32 1.74 -10.24
CA GLY A 576 2.60 0.32 -10.08
C GLY A 576 3.30 -0.04 -8.76
N GLN A 577 3.42 0.89 -7.83
CA GLN A 577 4.00 0.71 -6.49
C GLN A 577 2.92 0.70 -5.41
N SER A 578 3.03 -0.22 -4.46
CA SER A 578 2.15 -0.35 -3.29
C SER A 578 2.86 0.11 -2.03
N CYS A 579 2.28 1.08 -1.30
CA CYS A 579 2.83 1.54 -0.03
C CYS A 579 1.78 1.49 1.08
N PRO A 580 2.14 1.04 2.30
CA PRO A 580 1.25 1.11 3.45
C PRO A 580 1.00 2.56 3.84
N VAL A 581 -0.27 2.90 4.08
CA VAL A 581 -0.71 4.24 4.48
C VAL A 581 -1.73 4.14 5.60
N THR A 582 -2.00 5.29 6.23
CA THR A 582 -3.11 5.44 7.16
C THR A 582 -3.87 6.72 6.80
N CYS A 583 -5.15 6.76 7.08
CA CYS A 583 -5.96 7.96 6.94
C CYS A 583 -6.81 8.16 8.19
N GLY A 584 -7.28 9.38 8.41
CA GLY A 584 -8.13 9.67 9.54
C GLY A 584 -8.86 10.99 9.37
N MET A 585 -9.99 11.12 10.04
CA MET A 585 -10.69 12.39 10.16
C MET A 585 -11.67 12.35 11.33
N PRO A 586 -12.07 13.51 11.87
CA PRO A 586 -13.26 13.60 12.71
C PRO A 586 -14.53 13.39 11.87
N SER A 587 -15.66 13.26 12.50
CA SER A 587 -16.94 13.34 11.77
C SER A 587 -17.06 14.69 11.07
N ALA A 588 -17.52 14.69 9.82
CA ALA A 588 -17.66 15.91 9.04
C ALA A 588 -18.91 15.90 8.18
N LEU A 589 -19.55 17.05 8.05
CA LEU A 589 -20.68 17.24 7.14
C LEU A 589 -20.20 17.79 5.81
N VAL A 590 -20.35 17.01 4.75
CA VAL A 590 -20.27 17.50 3.38
C VAL A 590 -21.70 17.85 2.94
N SER A 591 -21.94 19.11 2.66
CA SER A 591 -23.29 19.65 2.43
C SER A 591 -24.00 19.03 1.22
N LYS A 592 -23.22 18.54 0.23
CA LYS A 592 -23.77 17.97 -1.00
C LYS A 592 -22.81 16.99 -1.67
N LEU A 593 -23.23 15.72 -1.74
CA LEU A 593 -22.56 14.67 -2.52
C LEU A 593 -23.61 13.85 -3.29
N THR A 594 -23.21 13.23 -4.38
CA THR A 594 -24.05 12.28 -5.09
C THR A 594 -23.95 10.90 -4.45
N VAL A 595 -25.07 10.40 -3.98
CA VAL A 595 -25.20 9.06 -3.40
C VAL A 595 -25.86 8.15 -4.42
N GLY A 596 -25.19 7.07 -4.81
CA GLY A 596 -25.75 6.00 -5.63
C GLY A 596 -26.57 5.06 -4.76
N GLY A 597 -27.77 4.72 -5.19
CA GLY A 597 -28.70 3.85 -4.46
C GLY A 597 -29.68 3.16 -5.41
N GLU A 598 -30.82 2.74 -4.89
CA GLU A 598 -31.92 2.27 -5.74
C GLU A 598 -32.57 3.47 -6.45
N ASN A 599 -32.95 3.27 -7.74
CA ASN A 599 -33.67 4.27 -8.55
C ASN A 599 -35.14 4.36 -8.14
#